data_2c2791498b6e0c1746220c17a5d99b30
#
_entry.id   2c2791498b6e0c1746220c17a5d99b30
#
_cell.length_a   1.000
_cell.length_b   1.000
_cell.length_c   1.000
_cell.angle_alpha   90.00
_cell.angle_beta   90.00
_cell.angle_gamma   90.00
#
_symmetry.space_group_name_H-M   'P 1'
#
loop_
_entity.id
_entity.type
_entity.pdbx_description
1 polymer ?
#
loop_
_entity_poly.entity_id
_entity_poly.type
_entity_poly.pdbx_seq_one_letter_code
_entity_poly.pdbx_strand_id
1 'polypeptide(L)'
;YNCLNNSCVDPGDGSGIYSSLSNCENQCGNGSSVSFNCVNSSCVDPGDGSGLYSSLSDCENQCVNNPVISYNCINNSCIDPGDGTGNYLSLQQCEQECNNSSSCLSSNFTVNSQSPYLLNGVAEIISFGNVWNSTYNYEIRLFTSNIAGNANGPSYTGNGEMILFDLHTDGSPDGTYTFYPNTFPPNPPLNSCTPKYFLNQDMSIYSQGMAFPSSANNVNYLTIIDNGNNNYDIEFSFNTSSGTFTGCYSGDLFYWDTSGSSGSSGTNNTNNKKKNPAAW
;
A
#
# COMPACT_ATOMS: atom_id res chain seq x y z
N TYR A 1 -5.47 -46.66 -51.53
CA TYR A 1 -5.91 -45.30 -51.19
C TYR A 1 -4.72 -44.37 -51.05
N ASN A 2 -4.92 -43.11 -51.45
CA ASN A 2 -3.97 -42.03 -51.24
C ASN A 2 -4.59 -40.93 -50.33
N CYS A 3 -3.79 -40.34 -49.49
CA CYS A 3 -4.21 -39.19 -48.70
C CYS A 3 -4.07 -37.92 -49.53
N LEU A 4 -5.17 -37.28 -49.89
CA LEU A 4 -5.21 -36.00 -50.62
C LEU A 4 -6.09 -35.02 -49.88
N ASN A 5 -5.51 -33.90 -49.43
CA ASN A 5 -6.21 -32.86 -48.68
C ASN A 5 -7.03 -33.43 -47.49
N ASN A 6 -6.40 -34.25 -46.62
CA ASN A 6 -7.02 -34.92 -45.48
C ASN A 6 -8.19 -35.86 -45.83
N SER A 7 -8.31 -36.27 -47.07
CA SER A 7 -9.33 -37.21 -47.54
C SER A 7 -8.67 -38.40 -48.18
N CYS A 8 -9.19 -39.61 -47.87
CA CYS A 8 -8.70 -40.83 -48.50
C CYS A 8 -9.41 -41.06 -49.82
N VAL A 9 -8.64 -41.05 -50.90
CA VAL A 9 -9.14 -41.23 -52.28
C VAL A 9 -8.58 -42.53 -52.83
N ASP A 10 -9.45 -43.41 -53.39
CA ASP A 10 -9.04 -44.59 -54.11
C ASP A 10 -8.67 -44.20 -55.55
N PRO A 11 -7.40 -44.41 -56.01
CA PRO A 11 -7.00 -44.12 -57.38
C PRO A 11 -7.61 -45.13 -58.38
N GLY A 12 -8.22 -46.24 -57.92
CA GLY A 12 -8.93 -47.19 -58.74
C GLY A 12 -8.03 -48.12 -59.61
N ASP A 13 -6.73 -47.94 -59.59
CA ASP A 13 -5.74 -48.68 -60.36
C ASP A 13 -4.80 -49.52 -59.49
N GLY A 14 -5.06 -49.58 -58.16
CA GLY A 14 -4.24 -50.30 -57.22
C GLY A 14 -2.91 -49.63 -56.84
N SER A 15 -2.64 -48.43 -57.32
CA SER A 15 -1.38 -47.66 -57.05
C SER A 15 -1.39 -46.89 -55.74
N GLY A 16 -2.47 -47.01 -54.93
CA GLY A 16 -2.59 -46.27 -53.69
C GLY A 16 -1.55 -46.68 -52.62
N ILE A 17 -1.04 -45.70 -51.88
CA ILE A 17 -0.02 -45.87 -50.82
C ILE A 17 -0.57 -46.72 -49.67
N TYR A 18 -1.87 -46.64 -49.38
CA TYR A 18 -2.53 -47.40 -48.33
C TYR A 18 -3.36 -48.53 -48.90
N SER A 19 -3.17 -49.73 -48.35
CA SER A 19 -3.81 -50.96 -48.81
C SER A 19 -5.29 -51.07 -48.47
N SER A 20 -5.80 -50.24 -47.57
CA SER A 20 -7.21 -50.20 -47.18
C SER A 20 -7.65 -48.78 -46.85
N LEU A 21 -8.95 -48.51 -46.98
CA LEU A 21 -9.56 -47.24 -46.56
C LEU A 21 -9.28 -46.92 -45.08
N SER A 22 -9.45 -47.94 -44.23
CA SER A 22 -9.22 -47.80 -42.77
C SER A 22 -7.77 -47.44 -42.43
N ASN A 23 -6.78 -48.04 -43.18
CA ASN A 23 -5.38 -47.67 -42.97
C ASN A 23 -5.09 -46.21 -43.46
N CYS A 24 -5.73 -45.82 -44.52
CA CYS A 24 -5.62 -44.47 -45.03
C CYS A 24 -6.28 -43.48 -44.03
N GLU A 25 -7.52 -43.75 -43.57
CA GLU A 25 -8.25 -42.89 -42.62
C GLU A 25 -7.51 -42.75 -41.29
N ASN A 26 -6.89 -43.83 -40.79
CA ASN A 26 -6.07 -43.77 -39.60
C ASN A 26 -4.80 -42.93 -39.74
N GLN A 27 -4.32 -42.71 -40.94
CA GLN A 27 -3.09 -41.96 -41.20
C GLN A 27 -3.33 -40.60 -41.88
N CYS A 28 -4.38 -40.50 -42.68
CA CYS A 28 -4.73 -39.29 -43.43
C CYS A 28 -5.56 -38.32 -42.62
N GLY A 29 -6.41 -38.84 -41.68
CA GLY A 29 -7.19 -38.02 -40.78
C GLY A 29 -6.45 -37.60 -39.50
N ASN A 30 -5.26 -38.22 -39.25
CA ASN A 30 -4.46 -37.91 -38.08
C ASN A 30 -3.47 -36.73 -38.28
N GLY A 31 -3.61 -35.98 -39.37
CA GLY A 31 -2.76 -34.81 -39.65
C GLY A 31 -3.13 -33.54 -38.89
N SER A 32 -4.25 -33.54 -38.19
CA SER A 32 -4.56 -32.52 -37.19
C SER A 32 -4.72 -33.24 -35.86
N SER A 33 -3.67 -33.40 -35.11
CA SER A 33 -3.82 -33.64 -33.69
C SER A 33 -4.56 -32.44 -33.15
N VAL A 34 -5.86 -32.67 -32.82
CA VAL A 34 -6.66 -31.65 -32.15
C VAL A 34 -5.90 -31.24 -30.89
N SER A 35 -5.52 -30.00 -30.81
CA SER A 35 -4.78 -29.46 -29.67
C SER A 35 -5.34 -28.08 -29.33
N PHE A 36 -5.21 -27.69 -28.09
CA PHE A 36 -5.80 -26.45 -27.62
C PHE A 36 -4.77 -25.58 -26.93
N ASN A 37 -4.93 -24.29 -27.10
CA ASN A 37 -4.24 -23.26 -26.31
C ASN A 37 -5.25 -22.51 -25.47
N CYS A 38 -4.86 -22.12 -24.26
CA CYS A 38 -5.64 -21.21 -23.42
C CYS A 38 -5.38 -19.77 -23.89
N VAL A 39 -6.39 -19.13 -24.44
CA VAL A 39 -6.34 -17.75 -24.91
C VAL A 39 -7.51 -16.97 -24.27
N ASN A 40 -7.22 -15.98 -23.45
CA ASN A 40 -8.23 -15.18 -22.73
C ASN A 40 -9.28 -16.04 -22.00
N SER A 41 -8.81 -17.02 -21.20
CA SER A 41 -9.66 -17.97 -20.44
C SER A 41 -10.58 -18.82 -21.32
N SER A 42 -10.30 -18.92 -22.59
CA SER A 42 -11.01 -19.77 -23.56
C SER A 42 -10.05 -20.72 -24.24
N CYS A 43 -10.48 -21.95 -24.42
CA CYS A 43 -9.71 -22.96 -25.14
C CYS A 43 -9.94 -22.81 -26.66
N VAL A 44 -8.86 -22.52 -27.38
CA VAL A 44 -8.88 -22.34 -28.83
C VAL A 44 -7.98 -23.38 -29.50
N ASP A 45 -8.53 -24.10 -30.49
CA ASP A 45 -7.75 -24.98 -31.33
C ASP A 45 -7.01 -24.17 -32.41
N PRO A 46 -5.66 -24.19 -32.47
CA PRO A 46 -4.88 -23.52 -33.48
C PRO A 46 -5.04 -24.19 -34.88
N GLY A 47 -5.61 -25.41 -34.95
CA GLY A 47 -5.88 -26.13 -36.19
C GLY A 47 -4.67 -26.80 -36.85
N ASP A 48 -3.48 -26.66 -36.27
CA ASP A 48 -2.22 -27.20 -36.81
C ASP A 48 -1.55 -28.24 -35.87
N GLY A 49 -2.23 -28.56 -34.74
CA GLY A 49 -1.72 -29.51 -33.74
C GLY A 49 -0.64 -28.94 -32.85
N SER A 50 -0.37 -27.62 -32.87
CA SER A 50 0.66 -26.97 -32.07
C SER A 50 0.19 -26.55 -30.68
N GLY A 51 -1.08 -26.82 -30.34
CA GLY A 51 -1.66 -26.45 -29.05
C GLY A 51 -1.02 -27.20 -27.88
N LEU A 52 -0.98 -26.55 -26.72
CA LEU A 52 -0.34 -27.04 -25.48
C LEU A 52 -1.10 -28.24 -24.87
N TYR A 53 -2.42 -28.31 -25.07
CA TYR A 53 -3.29 -29.33 -24.51
C TYR A 53 -3.80 -30.27 -25.60
N SER A 54 -3.71 -31.58 -25.36
CA SER A 54 -4.11 -32.63 -26.34
C SER A 54 -5.62 -32.89 -26.33
N SER A 55 -6.38 -32.34 -25.40
CA SER A 55 -7.83 -32.43 -25.33
C SER A 55 -8.47 -31.12 -24.89
N LEU A 56 -9.72 -30.88 -25.32
CA LEU A 56 -10.53 -29.75 -24.86
C LEU A 56 -10.73 -29.78 -23.34
N SER A 57 -10.99 -30.96 -22.80
CA SER A 57 -11.23 -31.16 -21.37
C SER A 57 -9.98 -30.82 -20.53
N ASP A 58 -8.78 -31.20 -20.98
CA ASP A 58 -7.54 -30.83 -20.30
C ASP A 58 -7.28 -29.33 -20.37
N CYS A 59 -7.56 -28.73 -21.52
CA CYS A 59 -7.49 -27.28 -21.68
C CYS A 59 -8.52 -26.58 -20.79
N GLU A 60 -9.79 -26.97 -20.81
CA GLU A 60 -10.83 -26.37 -19.99
C GLU A 60 -10.54 -26.48 -18.49
N ASN A 61 -10.05 -27.63 -18.04
CA ASN A 61 -9.67 -27.84 -16.65
C ASN A 61 -8.50 -26.92 -16.22
N GLN A 62 -7.61 -26.58 -17.11
CA GLN A 62 -6.46 -25.73 -16.84
C GLN A 62 -6.76 -24.23 -17.10
N CYS A 63 -7.53 -23.96 -18.17
CA CYS A 63 -7.82 -22.60 -18.65
C CYS A 63 -8.93 -21.91 -17.82
N VAL A 64 -9.97 -22.65 -17.41
CA VAL A 64 -11.12 -22.10 -16.68
C VAL A 64 -10.95 -22.20 -15.16
N ASN A 65 -10.22 -23.23 -14.68
CA ASN A 65 -10.04 -23.47 -13.25
C ASN A 65 -8.73 -22.89 -12.67
N ASN A 66 -7.90 -22.33 -13.51
CA ASN A 66 -6.70 -21.65 -13.05
C ASN A 66 -6.57 -20.32 -13.80
N PRO A 67 -7.35 -19.30 -13.43
CA PRO A 67 -6.97 -17.96 -13.83
C PRO A 67 -5.51 -17.81 -13.38
N VAL A 68 -4.61 -17.45 -14.28
CA VAL A 68 -3.24 -17.09 -13.88
C VAL A 68 -3.41 -15.86 -13.01
N ILE A 69 -3.65 -16.13 -11.72
CA ILE A 69 -3.77 -15.07 -10.73
C ILE A 69 -2.39 -14.42 -10.65
N SER A 70 -2.33 -13.18 -10.99
CA SER A 70 -1.13 -12.36 -10.88
C SER A 70 -1.50 -10.98 -10.35
N TYR A 71 -0.55 -10.31 -9.76
CA TYR A 71 -0.82 -9.06 -9.10
C TYR A 71 0.16 -7.99 -9.57
N ASN A 72 -0.32 -6.77 -9.66
CA ASN A 72 0.49 -5.57 -9.79
C ASN A 72 0.38 -4.73 -8.52
N CYS A 73 1.50 -4.17 -8.08
CA CYS A 73 1.49 -3.16 -7.03
C CYS A 73 1.11 -1.81 -7.64
N ILE A 74 -0.09 -1.33 -7.33
CA ILE A 74 -0.59 -0.02 -7.78
C ILE A 74 -1.05 0.76 -6.55
N ASN A 75 -0.38 1.87 -6.26
CA ASN A 75 -0.65 2.72 -5.09
C ASN A 75 -0.66 1.91 -3.77
N ASN A 76 0.39 1.11 -3.53
CA ASN A 76 0.56 0.23 -2.37
C ASN A 76 -0.55 -0.81 -2.20
N SER A 77 -1.33 -1.08 -3.23
CA SER A 77 -2.37 -2.10 -3.25
C SER A 77 -2.06 -3.14 -4.31
N CYS A 78 -2.19 -4.40 -3.93
CA CYS A 78 -2.04 -5.51 -4.86
C CYS A 78 -3.35 -5.72 -5.62
N ILE A 79 -3.33 -5.41 -6.90
CA ILE A 79 -4.50 -5.51 -7.79
C ILE A 79 -4.23 -6.61 -8.81
N ASP A 80 -5.15 -7.58 -8.90
CA ASP A 80 -5.14 -8.58 -9.97
C ASP A 80 -5.66 -7.93 -11.27
N PRO A 81 -4.85 -7.84 -12.34
CA PRO A 81 -5.30 -7.35 -13.64
C PRO A 81 -6.31 -8.30 -14.33
N GLY A 82 -6.45 -9.54 -13.85
CA GLY A 82 -7.39 -10.53 -14.36
C GLY A 82 -6.97 -11.21 -15.66
N ASP A 83 -5.82 -10.87 -16.21
CA ASP A 83 -5.29 -11.38 -17.47
C ASP A 83 -3.97 -12.16 -17.33
N GLY A 84 -3.50 -12.35 -16.11
CA GLY A 84 -2.25 -13.05 -15.82
C GLY A 84 -0.98 -12.26 -16.13
N THR A 85 -1.08 -10.96 -16.43
CA THR A 85 0.09 -10.11 -16.79
C THR A 85 0.72 -9.39 -15.59
N GLY A 86 0.23 -9.63 -14.38
CA GLY A 86 0.76 -9.02 -13.17
C GLY A 86 2.19 -9.44 -12.87
N ASN A 87 2.94 -8.55 -12.23
CA ASN A 87 4.37 -8.73 -11.92
C ASN A 87 4.62 -9.79 -10.84
N TYR A 88 3.63 -10.12 -10.01
CA TYR A 88 3.72 -11.05 -8.88
C TYR A 88 2.75 -12.21 -9.07
N LEU A 89 3.23 -13.44 -8.87
CA LEU A 89 2.47 -14.67 -9.09
C LEU A 89 1.61 -15.09 -7.90
N SER A 90 1.66 -14.35 -6.79
CA SER A 90 0.80 -14.57 -5.63
C SER A 90 0.51 -13.25 -4.91
N LEU A 91 -0.64 -13.17 -4.24
CA LEU A 91 -1.01 -12.04 -3.40
C LEU A 91 0.03 -11.80 -2.32
N GLN A 92 0.48 -12.87 -1.65
CA GLN A 92 1.49 -12.80 -0.59
C GLN A 92 2.82 -12.21 -1.08
N GLN A 93 3.30 -12.61 -2.27
CA GLN A 93 4.51 -12.06 -2.86
C GLN A 93 4.32 -10.59 -3.22
N CYS A 94 3.19 -10.25 -3.81
CA CYS A 94 2.86 -8.86 -4.10
C CYS A 94 2.78 -8.03 -2.81
N GLU A 95 2.10 -8.50 -1.78
CA GLU A 95 1.99 -7.80 -0.49
C GLU A 95 3.36 -7.62 0.17
N GLN A 96 4.23 -8.62 0.12
CA GLN A 96 5.60 -8.49 0.64
C GLN A 96 6.41 -7.44 -0.10
N GLU A 97 6.29 -7.36 -1.41
CA GLU A 97 7.04 -6.42 -2.23
C GLU A 97 6.35 -5.03 -2.29
N CYS A 98 5.03 -5.02 -2.36
CA CYS A 98 4.20 -3.83 -2.44
C CYS A 98 4.14 -3.09 -1.10
N ASN A 99 4.07 -3.82 0.01
CA ASN A 99 4.12 -3.27 1.37
C ASN A 99 5.57 -3.09 1.87
N ASN A 100 6.55 -3.82 1.31
CA ASN A 100 7.98 -3.60 1.57
C ASN A 100 8.59 -2.48 0.73
N SER A 101 7.87 -1.92 -0.22
CA SER A 101 8.23 -0.59 -0.67
C SER A 101 7.69 0.42 0.35
N SER A 102 8.18 0.36 1.58
CA SER A 102 8.46 1.57 2.31
C SER A 102 9.30 2.40 1.34
N SER A 103 8.66 3.28 0.59
CA SER A 103 9.33 4.26 -0.26
C SER A 103 10.27 5.12 0.57
N CYS A 104 10.23 4.90 1.88
CA CYS A 104 10.98 5.58 2.90
C CYS A 104 12.23 4.82 3.29
N LEU A 105 13.23 4.78 2.40
CA LEU A 105 14.56 4.24 2.71
C LEU A 105 15.28 5.03 3.81
N SER A 106 14.86 6.26 4.06
CA SER A 106 15.38 7.13 5.11
C SER A 106 14.28 8.12 5.49
N SER A 107 13.84 8.09 6.73
CA SER A 107 12.82 9.01 7.24
C SER A 107 13.28 10.45 7.10
N ASN A 108 12.61 11.22 6.24
CA ASN A 108 12.98 12.60 5.93
C ASN A 108 11.79 13.38 5.35
N PHE A 109 11.97 14.69 5.27
CA PHE A 109 11.13 15.53 4.43
C PHE A 109 11.95 16.60 3.71
N THR A 110 11.39 17.11 2.63
CA THR A 110 11.95 18.23 1.86
C THR A 110 10.96 19.38 1.79
N VAL A 111 11.46 20.58 1.61
CA VAL A 111 10.67 21.76 1.29
C VAL A 111 11.04 22.21 -0.11
N ASN A 112 10.08 22.29 -1.03
CA ASN A 112 10.31 22.61 -2.45
C ASN A 112 11.40 21.73 -3.10
N SER A 113 11.46 20.46 -2.74
CA SER A 113 12.46 19.50 -3.24
C SER A 113 13.92 19.90 -2.99
N GLN A 114 14.17 20.70 -1.96
CA GLN A 114 15.52 21.07 -1.52
C GLN A 114 16.17 19.95 -0.68
N SER A 115 17.31 20.26 -0.06
CA SER A 115 18.03 19.30 0.80
C SER A 115 17.12 18.73 1.89
N PRO A 116 17.13 17.40 2.10
CA PRO A 116 16.23 16.76 3.05
C PRO A 116 16.59 17.08 4.50
N TYR A 117 15.57 17.24 5.32
CA TYR A 117 15.63 17.22 6.77
C TYR A 117 15.40 15.79 7.26
N LEU A 118 16.34 15.22 7.99
CA LEU A 118 16.24 13.84 8.47
C LEU A 118 15.33 13.76 9.71
N LEU A 119 14.31 12.92 9.65
CA LEU A 119 13.37 12.64 10.75
C LEU A 119 13.92 11.49 11.62
N ASN A 120 15.04 11.71 12.25
CA ASN A 120 15.77 10.74 13.07
C ASN A 120 15.85 11.16 14.55
N GLY A 121 15.03 12.12 14.95
CA GLY A 121 14.83 12.53 16.33
C GLY A 121 13.68 11.77 17.01
N VAL A 122 13.00 12.45 17.91
CA VAL A 122 11.80 11.91 18.55
C VAL A 122 10.71 11.67 17.50
N ALA A 123 10.03 10.53 17.60
CA ALA A 123 8.85 10.20 16.81
C ALA A 123 7.78 9.64 17.73
N GLU A 124 6.60 10.23 17.73
CA GLU A 124 5.55 9.85 18.67
C GLU A 124 4.15 9.98 18.09
N ILE A 125 3.22 9.22 18.67
CA ILE A 125 1.80 9.31 18.45
C ILE A 125 1.05 9.51 19.76
N ILE A 126 0.18 10.49 19.81
CA ILE A 126 -0.59 10.87 20.99
C ILE A 126 -2.07 10.61 20.68
N SER A 127 -2.69 9.75 21.48
CA SER A 127 -4.14 9.53 21.44
C SER A 127 -4.83 10.46 22.43
N PHE A 128 -5.77 11.25 21.96
CA PHE A 128 -6.68 12.06 22.78
C PHE A 128 -8.02 11.39 22.98
N GLY A 129 -8.24 10.22 22.37
CA GLY A 129 -9.50 9.50 22.43
C GLY A 129 -10.60 10.13 21.59
N ASN A 130 -11.84 9.82 21.93
CA ASN A 130 -13.01 10.37 21.24
C ASN A 130 -13.35 11.77 21.80
N VAL A 131 -12.76 12.81 21.23
CA VAL A 131 -12.89 14.20 21.70
C VAL A 131 -14.07 14.93 21.05
N TRP A 132 -14.49 14.48 19.85
CA TRP A 132 -15.43 15.20 18.99
C TRP A 132 -16.74 14.42 18.72
N ASN A 133 -17.23 13.63 19.66
CA ASN A 133 -18.47 12.85 19.60
C ASN A 133 -18.60 11.78 18.50
N SER A 134 -17.78 11.82 17.47
CA SER A 134 -17.83 10.86 16.35
C SER A 134 -16.47 10.48 15.79
N THR A 135 -15.40 11.15 16.23
CA THR A 135 -14.04 10.88 15.75
C THR A 135 -13.07 10.74 16.91
N TYR A 136 -12.12 9.82 16.75
CA TYR A 136 -10.93 9.75 17.59
C TYR A 136 -9.92 10.75 17.06
N ASN A 137 -9.22 11.42 17.97
CA ASN A 137 -8.17 12.36 17.63
C ASN A 137 -6.80 11.79 17.99
N TYR A 138 -5.89 11.83 17.02
CA TYR A 138 -4.49 11.51 17.22
C TYR A 138 -3.61 12.65 16.72
N GLU A 139 -2.49 12.86 17.38
CA GLU A 139 -1.39 13.66 16.84
C GLU A 139 -0.17 12.77 16.61
N ILE A 140 0.36 12.78 15.38
CA ILE A 140 1.67 12.21 15.07
C ILE A 140 2.67 13.36 14.98
N ARG A 141 3.80 13.22 15.68
CA ARG A 141 4.87 14.22 15.74
C ARG A 141 6.20 13.58 15.35
N LEU A 142 6.83 14.11 14.33
CA LEU A 142 8.09 13.64 13.78
C LEU A 142 9.13 14.77 13.84
N PHE A 143 10.26 14.49 14.48
CA PHE A 143 11.29 15.50 14.76
C PHE A 143 12.63 15.16 14.12
N THR A 144 13.42 16.21 13.86
CA THR A 144 14.83 16.05 13.54
C THR A 144 15.68 15.76 14.80
N SER A 145 16.90 15.25 14.61
CA SER A 145 17.78 14.73 15.68
C SER A 145 18.15 15.70 16.81
N ASN A 146 18.02 17.00 16.55
CA ASN A 146 18.39 18.03 17.54
C ASN A 146 17.35 18.26 18.63
N ILE A 147 16.22 17.54 18.55
CA ILE A 147 15.11 17.64 19.48
C ILE A 147 15.15 16.45 20.43
N ALA A 148 15.18 16.75 21.73
CA ALA A 148 15.05 15.74 22.77
C ALA A 148 13.63 15.76 23.37
N GLY A 149 13.01 14.59 23.52
CA GLY A 149 11.72 14.41 24.16
C GLY A 149 11.86 14.14 25.66
N ASN A 150 10.79 14.34 26.39
CA ASN A 150 10.70 14.02 27.82
C ASN A 150 10.03 12.66 28.02
N ALA A 151 10.65 11.78 28.79
CA ALA A 151 10.11 10.45 29.09
C ALA A 151 8.78 10.47 29.91
N ASN A 152 8.38 11.61 30.46
CA ASN A 152 7.21 11.73 31.33
C ASN A 152 6.00 12.42 30.67
N GLY A 153 6.11 12.82 29.42
CA GLY A 153 5.04 13.48 28.68
C GLY A 153 5.54 14.13 27.38
N PRO A 154 4.64 14.55 26.51
CA PRO A 154 4.98 15.13 25.23
C PRO A 154 5.51 16.57 25.39
N SER A 155 6.70 16.71 25.94
CA SER A 155 7.43 17.96 26.07
C SER A 155 8.85 17.82 25.49
N TYR A 156 9.38 18.87 24.92
CA TYR A 156 10.58 18.82 24.11
C TYR A 156 11.54 19.93 24.48
N THR A 157 12.81 19.72 24.12
CA THR A 157 13.88 20.72 24.23
C THR A 157 14.77 20.65 22.99
N GLY A 158 15.39 21.74 22.62
CA GLY A 158 16.29 21.86 21.48
C GLY A 158 15.69 22.67 20.34
N ASN A 159 16.53 22.97 19.37
CA ASN A 159 16.17 23.72 18.17
C ASN A 159 16.20 22.75 16.96
N GLY A 160 15.16 22.79 16.16
CA GLY A 160 15.09 21.94 14.98
C GLY A 160 13.77 22.05 14.26
N GLU A 161 13.43 21.00 13.52
CA GLU A 161 12.24 20.93 12.71
C GLU A 161 11.28 19.86 13.24
N MET A 162 10.01 20.10 13.03
CA MET A 162 8.94 19.14 13.33
C MET A 162 7.88 19.18 12.23
N ILE A 163 7.43 17.99 11.87
CA ILE A 163 6.18 17.79 11.14
C ILE A 163 5.18 17.15 12.10
N LEU A 164 3.96 17.67 12.10
CA LEU A 164 2.86 17.20 12.92
C LEU A 164 1.63 16.94 12.06
N PHE A 165 0.96 15.83 12.30
CA PHE A 165 -0.33 15.50 11.71
C PHE A 165 -1.37 15.41 12.83
N ASP A 166 -2.37 16.29 12.78
CA ASP A 166 -3.54 16.29 13.65
C ASP A 166 -4.66 15.53 12.90
N LEU A 167 -4.94 14.31 13.37
CA LEU A 167 -5.77 13.31 12.68
C LEU A 167 -7.12 13.15 13.34
N HIS A 168 -8.16 12.98 12.52
CA HIS A 168 -9.51 12.63 12.95
C HIS A 168 -9.92 11.32 12.30
N THR A 169 -10.07 10.25 13.09
CA THR A 169 -10.22 8.87 12.65
C THR A 169 -11.45 8.18 13.24
N ASP A 170 -11.70 6.95 12.84
CA ASP A 170 -12.72 6.06 13.39
C ASP A 170 -12.23 5.20 14.57
N GLY A 171 -11.00 5.41 15.03
CA GLY A 171 -10.39 4.69 16.15
C GLY A 171 -9.01 4.13 15.86
N SER A 172 -8.59 4.12 14.59
CA SER A 172 -7.24 3.75 14.16
C SER A 172 -6.57 4.90 13.42
N PRO A 173 -5.26 5.14 13.61
CA PRO A 173 -4.52 6.10 12.81
C PRO A 173 -4.17 5.58 11.40
N ASP A 174 -4.43 4.30 11.10
CA ASP A 174 -4.21 3.70 9.79
C ASP A 174 -5.17 4.27 8.74
N GLY A 175 -4.66 4.61 7.56
CA GLY A 175 -5.51 5.08 6.46
C GLY A 175 -4.94 6.20 5.60
N THR A 176 -5.78 6.67 4.70
CA THR A 176 -5.51 7.82 3.83
C THR A 176 -6.39 9.00 4.25
N TYR A 177 -5.78 10.19 4.30
CA TYR A 177 -6.38 11.36 4.90
C TYR A 177 -6.60 12.49 3.90
N THR A 178 -7.70 13.21 4.07
CA THR A 178 -7.99 14.44 3.34
C THR A 178 -7.69 15.67 4.21
N PHE A 179 -7.40 16.79 3.55
CA PHE A 179 -7.16 18.05 4.25
C PHE A 179 -8.41 18.56 4.95
N TYR A 180 -8.19 19.01 6.18
CA TYR A 180 -9.19 19.67 6.99
C TYR A 180 -8.61 20.97 7.57
N PRO A 181 -9.15 22.13 7.21
CA PRO A 181 -8.64 23.39 7.75
C PRO A 181 -8.95 23.50 9.24
N ASN A 182 -7.97 23.97 10.00
CA ASN A 182 -8.08 24.18 11.45
C ASN A 182 -9.00 25.35 11.81
N THR A 183 -10.24 25.28 11.38
CA THR A 183 -11.32 26.17 11.82
C THR A 183 -12.24 25.32 12.66
N PHE A 184 -12.12 25.36 13.97
CA PHE A 184 -12.89 24.59 14.93
C PHE A 184 -14.40 24.48 14.61
N PRO A 185 -14.84 23.65 13.67
CA PRO A 185 -16.21 23.22 13.63
C PRO A 185 -16.42 22.11 14.64
N PRO A 186 -17.62 21.93 15.14
CA PRO A 186 -17.89 20.98 16.22
C PRO A 186 -17.69 19.50 15.87
N ASN A 187 -17.49 19.16 14.60
CA ASN A 187 -17.30 17.76 14.17
C ASN A 187 -16.37 17.70 12.93
N PRO A 188 -15.09 17.44 13.11
CA PRO A 188 -14.20 17.18 11.99
C PRO A 188 -14.62 15.90 11.24
N PRO A 189 -14.48 15.86 9.89
CA PRO A 189 -14.77 14.66 9.10
C PRO A 189 -13.87 13.50 9.48
N LEU A 190 -14.38 12.27 9.35
CA LEU A 190 -13.55 11.07 9.43
C LEU A 190 -12.47 11.08 8.34
N ASN A 191 -11.32 10.50 8.66
CA ASN A 191 -10.15 10.42 7.79
C ASN A 191 -9.71 11.79 7.28
N SER A 192 -9.75 12.78 8.17
CA SER A 192 -9.26 14.13 7.91
C SER A 192 -8.01 14.45 8.71
N CYS A 193 -7.19 15.33 8.15
CA CYS A 193 -5.91 15.71 8.72
C CYS A 193 -5.66 17.21 8.56
N THR A 194 -5.06 17.80 9.60
CA THR A 194 -4.46 19.13 9.53
C THR A 194 -2.95 19.01 9.77
N PRO A 195 -2.11 19.01 8.72
CA PRO A 195 -0.67 19.05 8.92
C PRO A 195 -0.21 20.41 9.41
N LYS A 196 0.75 20.38 10.32
CA LYS A 196 1.41 21.54 10.90
C LYS A 196 2.91 21.34 10.83
N TYR A 197 3.67 22.41 10.81
CA TYR A 197 5.12 22.34 10.71
C TYR A 197 5.81 23.43 11.49
N PHE A 198 7.01 23.11 11.93
CA PHE A 198 7.97 24.04 12.49
C PHE A 198 9.28 23.89 11.74
N LEU A 199 9.87 25.00 11.35
CA LEU A 199 11.21 25.03 10.77
C LEU A 199 12.09 25.92 11.64
N ASN A 200 13.24 25.36 12.06
CA ASN A 200 14.26 26.05 12.84
C ASN A 200 13.69 26.73 14.10
N GLN A 201 12.89 25.97 14.89
CA GLN A 201 12.19 26.46 16.07
C GLN A 201 12.80 25.91 17.35
N ASP A 202 12.67 26.71 18.42
CA ASP A 202 12.91 26.26 19.81
C ASP A 202 11.69 25.46 20.31
N MET A 203 11.84 24.14 20.43
CA MET A 203 10.76 23.27 20.85
C MET A 203 10.45 23.34 22.35
N SER A 204 11.27 23.98 23.16
CA SER A 204 10.94 24.27 24.57
C SER A 204 9.77 25.25 24.68
N ILE A 205 9.67 26.18 23.75
CA ILE A 205 8.56 27.13 23.65
C ILE A 205 7.27 26.41 23.24
N TYR A 206 7.36 25.50 22.27
CA TYR A 206 6.23 24.66 21.86
C TYR A 206 5.67 23.83 23.03
N SER A 207 6.54 23.18 23.78
CA SER A 207 6.15 22.35 24.94
C SER A 207 5.48 23.15 26.06
N GLN A 208 5.70 24.46 26.08
CA GLN A 208 5.03 25.38 27.03
C GLN A 208 3.72 25.97 26.47
N GLY A 209 3.29 25.57 25.26
CA GLY A 209 2.07 26.06 24.62
C GLY A 209 2.16 27.49 24.10
N MET A 210 3.36 28.06 23.99
CA MET A 210 3.57 29.44 23.53
C MET A 210 3.87 29.55 22.02
N ALA A 211 4.14 28.44 21.34
CA ALA A 211 4.36 28.40 19.90
C ALA A 211 3.11 27.95 19.16
N PHE A 212 2.80 28.63 18.08
CA PHE A 212 1.71 28.24 17.18
C PHE A 212 2.33 27.73 15.86
N PRO A 213 2.13 26.44 15.54
CA PRO A 213 2.63 25.91 14.29
C PRO A 213 1.95 26.57 13.09
N SER A 214 2.69 26.73 12.01
CA SER A 214 2.09 27.08 10.73
C SER A 214 1.32 25.86 10.20
N SER A 215 0.12 26.09 9.69
CA SER A 215 -0.73 25.04 9.12
C SER A 215 -0.57 24.97 7.62
N ALA A 216 -0.82 23.79 7.05
CA ALA A 216 -0.91 23.62 5.61
C ALA A 216 -2.14 24.32 5.03
N ASN A 217 -2.05 24.73 3.77
CA ASN A 217 -3.18 25.24 3.02
C ASN A 217 -3.99 24.11 2.38
N ASN A 218 -3.31 23.01 2.04
CA ASN A 218 -3.89 21.83 1.43
C ASN A 218 -3.02 20.62 1.68
N VAL A 219 -3.61 19.44 1.79
CA VAL A 219 -2.93 18.14 1.80
C VAL A 219 -3.10 17.52 0.41
N ASN A 220 -1.98 17.25 -0.26
CA ASN A 220 -2.00 16.55 -1.54
C ASN A 220 -2.25 15.07 -1.31
N TYR A 221 -1.53 14.47 -0.36
CA TYR A 221 -1.79 13.14 0.18
C TYR A 221 -1.15 12.99 1.57
N LEU A 222 -1.76 12.18 2.40
CA LEU A 222 -1.19 11.61 3.61
C LEU A 222 -1.70 10.18 3.71
N THR A 223 -0.79 9.22 3.76
CA THR A 223 -1.09 7.81 3.97
C THR A 223 -0.31 7.33 5.16
N ILE A 224 -0.97 6.63 6.05
CA ILE A 224 -0.40 6.03 7.26
C ILE A 224 -0.73 4.55 7.22
N ILE A 225 0.27 3.70 7.41
CA ILE A 225 0.15 2.25 7.51
C ILE A 225 0.63 1.86 8.91
N ASP A 226 -0.26 1.24 9.67
CA ASP A 226 0.08 0.65 10.97
C ASP A 226 0.58 -0.79 10.76
N ASN A 227 1.89 -1.00 10.87
CA ASN A 227 2.53 -2.31 10.76
C ASN A 227 2.41 -3.14 12.05
N GLY A 228 1.72 -2.62 13.06
CA GLY A 228 1.62 -3.21 14.39
C GLY A 228 2.81 -2.89 15.29
N ASN A 229 2.68 -3.18 16.59
CA ASN A 229 3.71 -2.93 17.61
C ASN A 229 4.22 -1.49 17.66
N ASN A 230 3.39 -0.50 17.33
CA ASN A 230 3.70 0.93 17.19
C ASN A 230 4.71 1.25 16.07
N ASN A 231 4.87 0.38 15.09
CA ASN A 231 5.65 0.61 13.88
C ASN A 231 4.74 1.13 12.77
N TYR A 232 5.15 2.21 12.12
CA TYR A 232 4.33 2.91 11.13
C TYR A 232 5.16 3.29 9.91
N ASP A 233 4.50 3.22 8.74
CA ASP A 233 4.95 3.84 7.52
C ASP A 233 4.04 5.01 7.20
N ILE A 234 4.64 6.19 6.98
CA ILE A 234 3.91 7.44 6.75
C ILE A 234 4.49 8.10 5.51
N GLU A 235 3.64 8.39 4.54
CA GLU A 235 3.99 9.18 3.36
C GLU A 235 3.10 10.41 3.27
N PHE A 236 3.68 11.55 2.91
CA PHE A 236 2.93 12.78 2.89
C PHE A 236 3.43 13.80 1.87
N SER A 237 2.50 14.61 1.41
CA SER A 237 2.76 15.87 0.72
C SER A 237 1.70 16.90 1.11
N PHE A 238 2.12 18.11 1.44
CA PHE A 238 1.20 19.21 1.74
C PHE A 238 1.79 20.57 1.34
N ASN A 239 0.91 21.49 1.02
CA ASN A 239 1.26 22.84 0.61
C ASN A 239 1.10 23.85 1.74
N THR A 240 2.01 24.81 1.81
CA THR A 240 2.02 25.89 2.78
C THR A 240 2.39 27.19 2.10
N SER A 241 2.33 28.29 2.83
CA SER A 241 2.88 29.57 2.36
C SER A 241 4.40 29.54 2.18
N SER A 242 5.11 28.62 2.85
CA SER A 242 6.57 28.45 2.74
C SER A 242 6.97 27.49 1.60
N GLY A 243 6.01 26.80 1.00
CA GLY A 243 6.25 25.87 -0.10
C GLY A 243 5.58 24.51 0.08
N THR A 244 5.96 23.56 -0.78
CA THR A 244 5.49 22.17 -0.73
C THR A 244 6.42 21.34 0.13
N PHE A 245 5.83 20.71 1.13
CA PHE A 245 6.49 19.72 1.99
C PHE A 245 6.18 18.34 1.45
N THR A 246 7.21 17.53 1.22
CA THR A 246 7.07 16.15 0.78
C THR A 246 8.05 15.29 1.58
N GLY A 247 7.58 14.17 2.09
CA GLY A 247 8.43 13.32 2.91
C GLY A 247 7.81 12.00 3.27
N CYS A 248 8.57 11.24 4.02
CA CYS A 248 8.15 9.96 4.55
C CYS A 248 8.81 9.68 5.91
N TYR A 249 8.19 8.77 6.65
CA TYR A 249 8.72 8.20 7.87
C TYR A 249 8.46 6.69 7.87
N SER A 250 9.44 5.91 8.31
CA SER A 250 9.29 4.48 8.58
C SER A 250 9.99 4.15 9.88
N GLY A 251 9.25 3.61 10.84
CA GLY A 251 9.80 3.26 12.15
C GLY A 251 8.79 3.25 13.29
N ASP A 252 9.32 3.11 14.50
CA ASP A 252 8.51 3.05 15.71
C ASP A 252 8.11 4.44 16.17
N LEU A 253 6.82 4.60 16.53
CA LEU A 253 6.29 5.78 17.20
C LEU A 253 6.10 5.50 18.69
N PHE A 254 6.56 6.42 19.53
CA PHE A 254 6.29 6.33 20.96
C PHE A 254 4.82 6.68 21.22
N TYR A 255 4.06 5.75 21.83
CA TYR A 255 2.63 5.92 22.03
C TYR A 255 2.29 6.56 23.39
N TRP A 256 1.53 7.64 23.34
CA TRP A 256 0.93 8.31 24.50
C TRP A 256 -0.58 8.18 24.47
N ASP A 257 -1.18 7.73 25.57
CA ASP A 257 -2.64 7.75 25.76
C ASP A 257 -3.01 8.85 26.76
N THR A 258 -3.66 9.88 26.27
CA THR A 258 -4.17 11.00 27.09
C THR A 258 -5.69 11.01 27.17
N SER A 259 -6.38 9.99 26.61
CA SER A 259 -7.83 9.90 26.53
C SER A 259 -8.57 9.92 27.87
N GLY A 260 -7.88 9.56 28.98
CA GLY A 260 -8.43 9.62 30.35
C GLY A 260 -8.29 10.96 31.06
N SER A 261 -7.67 11.97 30.43
CA SER A 261 -7.37 13.27 31.06
C SER A 261 -8.44 14.33 30.79
N SER A 262 -9.73 13.99 30.94
CA SER A 262 -10.80 15.00 30.92
C SER A 262 -10.68 15.95 32.10
N GLY A 263 -10.22 17.16 31.78
CA GLY A 263 -10.30 18.41 32.51
C GLY A 263 -10.66 18.38 34.02
N SER A 264 -9.64 18.19 34.89
CA SER A 264 -9.67 18.73 36.23
C SER A 264 -8.26 19.18 36.60
N SER A 265 -8.12 20.46 36.89
CA SER A 265 -6.87 21.04 37.39
C SER A 265 -6.39 20.29 38.62
N GLY A 266 -5.19 19.74 38.55
CA GLY A 266 -4.39 19.36 39.70
C GLY A 266 -4.68 18.00 40.31
N THR A 267 -4.05 16.99 39.77
CA THR A 267 -3.30 15.94 40.51
C THR A 267 -2.65 15.06 39.43
N ASN A 268 -1.35 14.83 39.57
CA ASN A 268 -0.57 13.92 38.74
C ASN A 268 -1.22 12.54 38.69
N ASN A 269 -1.98 12.23 37.64
CA ASN A 269 -2.49 10.89 37.46
C ASN A 269 -1.41 10.09 36.70
N THR A 270 -0.65 9.31 37.48
CA THR A 270 0.45 8.45 37.03
C THR A 270 0.00 7.22 36.25
N ASN A 271 -1.16 7.26 35.60
CA ASN A 271 -1.71 6.15 34.83
C ASN A 271 -1.46 6.27 33.31
N ASN A 272 -0.52 7.11 32.89
CA ASN A 272 -0.02 7.06 31.50
C ASN A 272 0.74 5.75 31.31
N LYS A 273 0.03 4.71 30.90
CA LYS A 273 0.62 3.39 30.63
C LYS A 273 1.56 3.52 29.43
N LYS A 274 2.85 3.59 29.74
CA LYS A 274 3.90 3.28 28.76
C LYS A 274 3.62 1.91 28.15
N LYS A 275 3.31 1.85 26.87
CA LYS A 275 3.18 0.59 26.12
C LYS A 275 4.44 0.23 25.34
N ASN A 276 5.59 0.83 25.64
CA ASN A 276 6.83 0.40 25.00
C ASN A 276 7.99 0.35 26.00
N PRO A 277 8.58 -0.83 26.24
CA PRO A 277 9.73 -0.99 27.12
C PRO A 277 11.02 -1.09 26.29
N ALA A 278 11.28 -0.21 25.37
CA ALA A 278 12.57 -0.25 24.67
C ALA A 278 13.18 1.15 24.64
N ALA A 279 14.17 1.26 25.51
CA ALA A 279 15.39 2.06 25.45
C ALA A 279 15.36 3.40 24.69
N TRP A 280 15.50 4.42 25.45
CA TRP A 280 16.17 5.67 25.05
C TRP A 280 17.67 5.47 25.10
#